data_794828358739c8a6775daad875225e56
#
_entry.id   794828358739c8a6775daad875225e56
#
_cell.length_a   1.000
_cell.length_b   1.000
_cell.length_c   1.000
_cell.angle_alpha   90.00
_cell.angle_beta   90.00
_cell.angle_gamma   90.00
#
_symmetry.space_group_name_H-M   'P 1'
#
loop_
_entity.id
_entity.type
_entity.pdbx_description
1 polymer ?
#
loop_
_entity_poly.entity_id
_entity_poly.type
_entity_poly.pdbx_seq_one_letter_code
_entity_poly.pdbx_strand_id
1 'polypeptide(L)'
;MPNKKLILIASPPACGKTTLAKKLAAALGNVVYIDKDALNPFGKQICRLCGKPYDPDSEFFVWEIRELEYEVTMGMAYEALEFANAVIVNAPFGKEIRDVEYMTEVTKKAAALGAEVFLVFIMANADLCRVRMTARGSIRDVYKLENWEEYVSGINFAPPTPLESILSLYLYHNETPEADSASLAELLKCLEK
;
A
#
# COMPACT_ATOMS: atom_id res chain seq x y z
N MET A 1 -8.04 19.35 -18.65
CA MET A 1 -6.82 18.50 -18.64
C MET A 1 -7.25 17.17 -18.08
N PRO A 2 -6.73 16.03 -18.52
CA PRO A 2 -7.05 14.77 -17.86
C PRO A 2 -6.66 14.89 -16.39
N ASN A 3 -7.58 14.52 -15.49
CA ASN A 3 -7.30 14.52 -14.06
C ASN A 3 -6.18 13.53 -13.80
N LYS A 4 -5.03 14.02 -13.33
CA LYS A 4 -3.96 13.14 -12.87
C LYS A 4 -4.43 12.32 -11.67
N LYS A 5 -3.89 11.12 -11.49
CA LYS A 5 -4.32 10.21 -10.42
C LYS A 5 -3.14 9.72 -9.60
N LEU A 6 -3.23 9.92 -8.29
CA LEU A 6 -2.37 9.25 -7.31
C LEU A 6 -3.14 8.07 -6.71
N ILE A 7 -2.74 6.86 -7.06
CA ILE A 7 -3.44 5.64 -6.66
C ILE A 7 -2.62 4.96 -5.56
N LEU A 8 -3.13 5.00 -4.33
CA LEU A 8 -2.52 4.36 -3.18
C LEU A 8 -3.14 2.98 -2.98
N ILE A 9 -2.35 1.92 -3.06
CA ILE A 9 -2.83 0.55 -2.82
C ILE A 9 -2.40 0.12 -1.43
N ALA A 10 -3.37 -0.05 -0.55
CA ALA A 10 -3.18 -0.34 0.86
C ALA A 10 -3.88 -1.62 1.28
N SER A 11 -3.30 -2.33 2.22
CA SER A 11 -3.94 -3.43 2.96
C SER A 11 -3.00 -4.00 4.02
N PRO A 12 -3.50 -4.84 4.92
CA PRO A 12 -2.66 -5.72 5.74
C PRO A 12 -1.74 -6.62 4.90
N PRO A 13 -0.73 -7.25 5.50
CA PRO A 13 0.15 -8.21 4.82
C PRO A 13 -0.61 -9.38 4.19
N ALA A 14 -0.09 -9.89 3.06
CA ALA A 14 -0.63 -11.03 2.31
C ALA A 14 -2.03 -10.85 1.69
N CYS A 15 -2.62 -9.67 1.74
CA CYS A 15 -3.91 -9.38 1.07
C CYS A 15 -3.80 -9.27 -0.46
N GLY A 16 -2.60 -9.28 -1.06
CA GLY A 16 -2.41 -9.28 -2.51
C GLY A 16 -2.08 -7.92 -3.14
N LYS A 17 -1.62 -6.93 -2.34
CA LYS A 17 -1.25 -5.58 -2.81
C LYS A 17 -0.40 -5.57 -4.07
N THR A 18 0.76 -6.21 -4.03
CA THR A 18 1.70 -6.22 -5.16
C THR A 18 1.11 -6.87 -6.41
N THR A 19 0.26 -7.88 -6.23
CA THR A 19 -0.43 -8.54 -7.34
C THR A 19 -1.42 -7.59 -8.00
N LEU A 20 -2.28 -6.93 -7.21
CA LEU A 20 -3.21 -5.93 -7.73
C LEU A 20 -2.48 -4.75 -8.38
N ALA A 21 -1.48 -4.20 -7.70
CA ALA A 21 -0.73 -3.04 -8.21
C ALA A 21 -0.11 -3.31 -9.59
N LYS A 22 0.46 -4.50 -9.79
CA LYS A 22 1.02 -4.90 -11.07
C LYS A 22 -0.05 -5.16 -12.14
N LYS A 23 -1.18 -5.80 -11.77
CA LYS A 23 -2.33 -5.96 -12.68
C LYS A 23 -2.88 -4.61 -13.13
N LEU A 24 -3.06 -3.70 -12.18
CA LEU A 24 -3.57 -2.36 -12.45
C LEU A 24 -2.60 -1.56 -13.32
N ALA A 25 -1.31 -1.59 -13.04
CA ALA A 25 -0.28 -0.94 -13.84
C ALA A 25 -0.26 -1.45 -15.28
N ALA A 26 -0.38 -2.76 -15.46
CA ALA A 26 -0.45 -3.39 -16.79
C ALA A 26 -1.72 -3.00 -17.56
N ALA A 27 -2.87 -2.90 -16.85
CA ALA A 27 -4.15 -2.55 -17.47
C ALA A 27 -4.23 -1.07 -17.86
N LEU A 28 -3.69 -0.16 -17.04
CA LEU A 28 -3.69 1.28 -17.30
C LEU A 28 -2.62 1.71 -18.34
N GLY A 29 -1.57 0.92 -18.51
CA GLY A 29 -0.51 1.21 -19.48
C GLY A 29 0.48 2.26 -18.98
N ASN A 30 0.42 3.49 -19.49
CA ASN A 30 1.37 4.57 -19.19
C ASN A 30 1.22 5.11 -17.76
N VAL A 31 1.72 4.37 -16.77
CA VAL A 31 1.71 4.75 -15.36
C VAL A 31 3.09 4.59 -14.73
N VAL A 32 3.37 5.38 -13.71
CA VAL A 32 4.54 5.15 -12.85
C VAL A 32 4.12 4.24 -11.70
N TYR A 33 4.84 3.12 -11.53
CA TYR A 33 4.62 2.17 -10.44
C TYR A 33 5.75 2.26 -9.43
N ILE A 34 5.40 2.55 -8.20
CA ILE A 34 6.34 2.68 -7.07
C ILE A 34 5.97 1.64 -6.02
N ASP A 35 6.95 0.79 -5.67
CA ASP A 35 6.81 -0.20 -4.61
C ASP A 35 7.72 0.17 -3.44
N LYS A 36 7.13 0.45 -2.28
CA LYS A 36 7.89 0.79 -1.06
C LYS A 36 8.91 -0.30 -0.69
N ASP A 37 8.60 -1.56 -0.98
CA ASP A 37 9.49 -2.66 -0.68
C ASP A 37 10.81 -2.62 -1.50
N ALA A 38 10.89 -1.79 -2.54
CA ALA A 38 12.15 -1.51 -3.26
C ALA A 38 13.20 -0.82 -2.35
N LEU A 39 12.77 -0.17 -1.27
CA LEU A 39 13.67 0.46 -0.29
C LEU A 39 14.20 -0.51 0.78
N ASN A 40 13.66 -1.73 0.87
CA ASN A 40 14.10 -2.72 1.87
C ASN A 40 15.64 -2.96 1.88
N PRO A 41 16.38 -2.96 0.75
CA PRO A 41 17.83 -3.09 0.79
C PRO A 41 18.53 -1.97 1.55
N PHE A 42 18.00 -0.73 1.48
CA PHE A 42 18.53 0.42 2.23
C PHE A 42 18.25 0.26 3.72
N GLY A 43 17.02 -0.11 4.11
CA GLY A 43 16.67 -0.39 5.50
C GLY A 43 17.56 -1.48 6.11
N LYS A 44 17.82 -2.58 5.38
CA LYS A 44 18.75 -3.63 5.80
C LYS A 44 20.16 -3.11 6.01
N GLN A 45 20.64 -2.26 5.11
CA GLN A 45 21.98 -1.69 5.21
C GLN A 45 22.09 -0.73 6.40
N ILE A 46 21.08 0.09 6.66
CA ILE A 46 21.02 0.99 7.82
C ILE A 46 21.08 0.16 9.12
N CYS A 47 20.23 -0.86 9.25
CA CYS A 47 20.25 -1.76 10.40
C CYS A 47 21.65 -2.36 10.61
N ARG A 48 22.28 -2.86 9.53
CA ARG A 48 23.63 -3.44 9.59
C ARG A 48 24.67 -2.44 10.08
N LEU A 49 24.65 -1.20 9.58
CA LEU A 49 25.58 -0.14 9.97
C LEU A 49 25.40 0.28 11.45
N CYS A 50 24.16 0.22 11.95
CA CYS A 50 23.82 0.50 13.36
C CYS A 50 24.00 -0.72 14.29
N GLY A 51 24.47 -1.85 13.79
CA GLY A 51 24.63 -3.08 14.60
C GLY A 51 23.30 -3.67 15.08
N LYS A 52 22.20 -3.43 14.36
CA LYS A 52 20.86 -3.90 14.66
C LYS A 52 20.43 -5.03 13.71
N PRO A 53 19.65 -6.01 14.19
CA PRO A 53 19.01 -6.96 13.29
C PRO A 53 18.01 -6.25 12.39
N TYR A 54 17.82 -6.77 11.17
CA TYR A 54 16.76 -6.29 10.30
C TYR A 54 15.42 -6.89 10.73
N ASP A 55 14.65 -6.11 11.43
CA ASP A 55 13.31 -6.44 11.90
C ASP A 55 12.38 -5.24 11.67
N PRO A 56 11.48 -5.29 10.67
CA PRO A 56 10.55 -4.21 10.35
C PRO A 56 9.52 -3.91 11.45
N ASP A 57 9.34 -4.80 12.41
CA ASP A 57 8.41 -4.64 13.53
C ASP A 57 9.13 -4.12 14.79
N SER A 58 10.48 -4.00 14.78
CA SER A 58 11.26 -3.44 15.91
C SER A 58 11.05 -1.94 16.08
N GLU A 59 11.14 -1.44 17.31
CA GLU A 59 11.08 -0.01 17.63
C GLU A 59 12.09 0.80 16.81
N PHE A 60 13.35 0.29 16.71
CA PHE A 60 14.38 0.95 15.93
C PHE A 60 13.97 1.13 14.47
N PHE A 61 13.44 0.08 13.84
CA PHE A 61 13.03 0.17 12.45
C PHE A 61 11.84 1.12 12.27
N VAL A 62 10.87 1.05 13.18
CA VAL A 62 9.66 1.88 13.11
C VAL A 62 9.99 3.36 13.26
N TRP A 63 10.89 3.74 14.17
CA TRP A 63 11.21 5.13 14.45
C TRP A 63 12.26 5.73 13.51
N GLU A 64 13.28 4.94 13.10
CA GLU A 64 14.44 5.47 12.40
C GLU A 64 14.42 5.22 10.88
N ILE A 65 13.65 4.23 10.42
CA ILE A 65 13.71 3.79 9.02
C ILE A 65 12.36 3.90 8.33
N ARG A 66 11.29 3.42 8.97
CA ARG A 66 9.98 3.32 8.33
C ARG A 66 9.45 4.66 7.82
N GLU A 67 9.55 5.72 8.61
CA GLU A 67 9.06 7.04 8.23
C GLU A 67 9.83 7.59 7.04
N LEU A 68 11.16 7.41 7.02
CA LEU A 68 12.00 7.77 5.86
C LEU A 68 11.62 6.99 4.60
N GLU A 69 11.30 5.70 4.74
CA GLU A 69 10.83 4.91 3.59
C GLU A 69 9.53 5.48 3.00
N TYR A 70 8.58 5.92 3.84
CA TYR A 70 7.35 6.58 3.37
C TYR A 70 7.62 7.96 2.78
N GLU A 71 8.48 8.76 3.41
CA GLU A 71 8.87 10.07 2.89
C GLU A 71 9.47 9.96 1.49
N VAL A 72 10.44 9.07 1.30
CA VAL A 72 11.08 8.83 0.00
C VAL A 72 10.06 8.29 -1.02
N THR A 73 9.23 7.32 -0.62
CA THR A 73 8.23 6.71 -1.51
C THR A 73 7.23 7.76 -1.99
N MET A 74 6.70 8.58 -1.10
CA MET A 74 5.74 9.63 -1.44
C MET A 74 6.40 10.79 -2.18
N GLY A 75 7.66 11.13 -1.85
CA GLY A 75 8.45 12.11 -2.58
C GLY A 75 8.61 11.73 -4.05
N MET A 76 9.00 10.48 -4.33
CA MET A 76 9.07 9.95 -5.69
C MET A 76 7.72 9.97 -6.40
N ALA A 77 6.63 9.71 -5.67
CA ALA A 77 5.29 9.75 -6.25
C ALA A 77 4.87 11.16 -6.66
N TYR A 78 5.15 12.16 -5.84
CA TYR A 78 4.87 13.57 -6.18
C TYR A 78 5.73 14.05 -7.35
N GLU A 79 7.03 13.74 -7.37
CA GLU A 79 7.90 14.06 -8.51
C GLU A 79 7.38 13.39 -9.80
N ALA A 80 7.01 12.11 -9.73
CA ALA A 80 6.45 11.40 -10.89
C ALA A 80 5.14 12.04 -11.41
N LEU A 81 4.30 12.60 -10.53
CA LEU A 81 3.08 13.31 -10.93
C LEU A 81 3.33 14.58 -11.73
N GLU A 82 4.53 15.16 -11.72
CA GLU A 82 4.86 16.28 -12.58
C GLU A 82 4.81 15.88 -14.06
N PHE A 83 5.17 14.64 -14.37
CA PHE A 83 5.36 14.13 -15.74
C PHE A 83 4.36 13.05 -16.15
N ALA A 84 3.75 12.34 -15.18
CA ALA A 84 2.83 11.24 -15.44
C ALA A 84 1.38 11.60 -15.12
N ASN A 85 0.45 11.01 -15.86
CA ASN A 85 -1.00 11.17 -15.62
C ASN A 85 -1.52 10.22 -14.52
N ALA A 86 -0.80 9.14 -14.23
CA ALA A 86 -1.15 8.23 -13.15
C ALA A 86 0.10 7.68 -12.47
N VAL A 87 0.07 7.68 -11.15
CA VAL A 87 1.11 7.11 -10.30
C VAL A 87 0.46 6.12 -9.32
N ILE A 88 0.98 4.90 -9.29
CA ILE A 88 0.53 3.84 -8.37
C ILE A 88 1.59 3.68 -7.29
N VAL A 89 1.19 3.81 -6.03
CA VAL A 89 2.04 3.55 -4.87
C VAL A 89 1.56 2.29 -4.17
N ASN A 90 2.41 1.26 -4.17
CA ASN A 90 2.19 0.00 -3.45
C ASN A 90 2.91 0.05 -2.10
N ALA A 91 2.16 0.22 -1.01
CA ALA A 91 2.70 0.20 0.35
C ALA A 91 1.65 -0.30 1.36
N PRO A 92 2.04 -0.78 2.55
CA PRO A 92 1.08 -1.21 3.56
C PRO A 92 0.12 -0.11 4.02
N PHE A 93 0.62 1.12 4.22
CA PHE A 93 -0.13 2.28 4.71
C PHE A 93 -0.95 2.00 5.99
N GLY A 94 -0.43 1.15 6.89
CA GLY A 94 -1.20 0.63 8.03
C GLY A 94 -1.68 1.68 9.02
N LYS A 95 -0.84 2.67 9.35
CA LYS A 95 -1.15 3.81 10.19
C LYS A 95 -1.64 4.98 9.35
N GLU A 96 -0.98 5.23 8.25
CA GLU A 96 -1.05 6.41 7.40
C GLU A 96 -2.48 6.64 6.87
N ILE A 97 -3.15 5.58 6.39
CA ILE A 97 -4.55 5.67 5.90
C ILE A 97 -5.59 5.87 7.00
N ARG A 98 -5.20 5.81 8.27
CA ARG A 98 -6.08 6.04 9.42
C ARG A 98 -5.78 7.37 10.09
N ASP A 99 -4.75 8.05 9.65
CA ASP A 99 -4.37 9.38 10.07
C ASP A 99 -4.99 10.41 9.12
N VAL A 100 -6.03 11.10 9.60
CA VAL A 100 -6.79 12.10 8.82
C VAL A 100 -5.89 13.28 8.43
N GLU A 101 -4.99 13.70 9.31
CA GLU A 101 -4.09 14.81 9.05
C GLU A 101 -3.08 14.45 7.96
N TYR A 102 -2.45 13.28 8.07
CA TYR A 102 -1.55 12.74 7.04
C TYR A 102 -2.25 12.65 5.67
N MET A 103 -3.44 12.04 5.61
CA MET A 103 -4.17 11.89 4.35
C MET A 103 -4.66 13.21 3.78
N THR A 104 -4.98 14.19 4.63
CA THR A 104 -5.31 15.55 4.19
C THR A 104 -4.11 16.21 3.52
N GLU A 105 -2.92 16.09 4.09
CA GLU A 105 -1.69 16.63 3.50
C GLU A 105 -1.33 15.91 2.19
N VAL A 106 -1.48 14.59 2.12
CA VAL A 106 -1.32 13.83 0.87
C VAL A 106 -2.24 14.37 -0.23
N THR A 107 -3.51 14.58 0.10
CA THR A 107 -4.52 15.08 -0.84
C THR A 107 -4.21 16.51 -1.29
N LYS A 108 -3.81 17.39 -0.38
CA LYS A 108 -3.41 18.76 -0.73
C LYS A 108 -2.20 18.78 -1.67
N LYS A 109 -1.16 18.00 -1.38
CA LYS A 109 0.04 17.91 -2.23
C LYS A 109 -0.30 17.37 -3.61
N ALA A 110 -1.11 16.32 -3.69
CA ALA A 110 -1.57 15.78 -4.97
C ALA A 110 -2.41 16.79 -5.76
N ALA A 111 -3.34 17.49 -5.11
CA ALA A 111 -4.18 18.51 -5.74
C ALA A 111 -3.35 19.69 -6.30
N ALA A 112 -2.30 20.11 -5.59
CA ALA A 112 -1.37 21.13 -6.07
C ALA A 112 -0.65 20.73 -7.38
N LEU A 113 -0.52 19.42 -7.65
CA LEU A 113 0.03 18.84 -8.87
C LEU A 113 -1.06 18.50 -9.92
N GLY A 114 -2.33 18.85 -9.63
CA GLY A 114 -3.48 18.58 -10.49
C GLY A 114 -3.93 17.12 -10.44
N ALA A 115 -3.61 16.39 -9.38
CA ALA A 115 -3.94 14.98 -9.21
C ALA A 115 -5.04 14.77 -8.16
N GLU A 116 -5.93 13.82 -8.43
CA GLU A 116 -6.88 13.26 -7.46
C GLU A 116 -6.28 12.04 -6.78
N VAL A 117 -6.57 11.87 -5.49
CA VAL A 117 -6.10 10.70 -4.71
C VAL A 117 -7.17 9.63 -4.68
N PHE A 118 -6.80 8.44 -5.13
CA PHE A 118 -7.59 7.21 -5.02
C PHE A 118 -6.92 6.27 -4.02
N LEU A 119 -7.62 5.94 -2.94
CA LEU A 119 -7.19 4.89 -2.02
C LEU A 119 -7.90 3.58 -2.37
N VAL A 120 -7.14 2.59 -2.81
CA VAL A 120 -7.62 1.24 -3.06
C VAL A 120 -7.26 0.38 -1.85
N PHE A 121 -8.26 0.05 -1.03
CA PHE A 121 -8.07 -0.81 0.13
C PHE A 121 -8.49 -2.23 -0.20
N ILE A 122 -7.55 -3.19 -0.08
CA ILE A 122 -7.85 -4.59 -0.42
C ILE A 122 -8.48 -5.28 0.78
N MET A 123 -9.69 -5.77 0.56
CA MET A 123 -10.44 -6.57 1.51
C MET A 123 -9.94 -8.02 1.49
N ALA A 124 -9.57 -8.53 2.66
CA ALA A 124 -9.26 -9.93 2.87
C ALA A 124 -9.43 -10.28 4.35
N ASN A 125 -9.76 -11.52 4.65
CA ASN A 125 -9.83 -11.98 6.03
C ASN A 125 -8.50 -12.60 6.49
N ALA A 126 -8.37 -12.78 7.80
CA ALA A 126 -7.17 -13.33 8.43
C ALA A 126 -6.83 -14.74 7.93
N ASP A 127 -7.83 -15.61 7.76
CA ASP A 127 -7.62 -17.01 7.35
C ASP A 127 -7.03 -17.09 5.94
N LEU A 128 -7.57 -16.29 5.01
CA LEU A 128 -7.04 -16.20 3.65
C LEU A 128 -5.60 -15.67 3.64
N CYS A 129 -5.29 -14.69 4.48
CA CYS A 129 -3.94 -14.16 4.64
C CYS A 129 -2.98 -15.23 5.17
N ARG A 130 -3.42 -16.03 6.15
CA ARG A 130 -2.65 -17.16 6.70
C ARG A 130 -2.31 -18.19 5.62
N VAL A 131 -3.32 -18.60 4.86
CA VAL A 131 -3.14 -19.53 3.73
C VAL A 131 -2.12 -19.00 2.72
N ARG A 132 -2.24 -17.72 2.33
CA ARG A 132 -1.34 -17.07 1.38
C ARG A 132 0.10 -16.92 1.92
N MET A 133 0.28 -16.60 3.23
CA MET A 133 1.59 -16.55 3.87
C MET A 133 2.24 -17.92 3.90
N THR A 134 1.49 -18.96 4.26
CA THR A 134 1.95 -20.35 4.27
C THR A 134 2.39 -20.80 2.87
N ALA A 135 1.55 -20.57 1.86
CA ALA A 135 1.86 -20.93 0.48
C ALA A 135 3.07 -20.17 -0.10
N ARG A 136 3.28 -18.92 0.32
CA ARG A 136 4.43 -18.11 -0.09
C ARG A 136 5.76 -18.59 0.49
N GLY A 137 5.76 -19.23 1.65
CA GLY A 137 6.94 -19.79 2.32
C GLY A 137 8.07 -18.78 2.59
N SER A 138 7.73 -17.52 2.81
CA SER A 138 8.72 -16.46 3.01
C SER A 138 9.26 -16.46 4.43
N ILE A 139 10.58 -16.33 4.59
CA ILE A 139 11.24 -16.26 5.91
C ILE A 139 10.69 -15.10 6.77
N ARG A 140 10.24 -14.01 6.16
CA ARG A 140 9.62 -12.87 6.85
C ARG A 140 8.26 -13.19 7.50
N ASP A 141 7.65 -14.32 7.12
CA ASP A 141 6.34 -14.73 7.61
C ASP A 141 6.43 -15.80 8.72
N VAL A 142 7.60 -16.38 8.94
CA VAL A 142 7.80 -17.48 9.90
C VAL A 142 7.32 -17.07 11.29
N TYR A 143 7.84 -15.97 11.84
CA TYR A 143 7.44 -15.49 13.16
C TYR A 143 5.91 -15.23 13.23
N LYS A 144 5.34 -14.61 12.19
CA LYS A 144 3.91 -14.28 12.12
C LYS A 144 3.03 -15.54 12.11
N LEU A 145 3.47 -16.59 11.42
CA LEU A 145 2.75 -17.85 11.35
C LEU A 145 2.88 -18.67 12.63
N GLU A 146 4.04 -18.62 13.29
CA GLU A 146 4.28 -19.27 14.58
C GLU A 146 3.53 -18.59 15.74
N ASN A 147 3.32 -17.25 15.64
CA ASN A 147 2.63 -16.45 16.65
C ASN A 147 1.33 -15.85 16.09
N TRP A 148 0.56 -16.66 15.36
CA TRP A 148 -0.57 -16.20 14.54
C TRP A 148 -1.63 -15.42 15.29
N GLU A 149 -2.08 -15.89 16.45
CA GLU A 149 -3.14 -15.26 17.25
C GLU A 149 -2.69 -13.87 17.75
N GLU A 150 -1.47 -13.76 18.22
CA GLU A 150 -0.88 -12.49 18.64
C GLU A 150 -0.76 -11.54 17.45
N TYR A 151 -0.22 -12.02 16.34
CA TYR A 151 -0.05 -11.22 15.12
C TYR A 151 -1.39 -10.67 14.61
N VAL A 152 -2.41 -11.51 14.51
CA VAL A 152 -3.74 -11.10 13.99
C VAL A 152 -4.43 -10.12 14.92
N SER A 153 -4.28 -10.27 16.25
CA SER A 153 -4.87 -9.34 17.21
C SER A 153 -4.37 -7.90 17.05
N GLY A 154 -3.15 -7.72 16.55
CA GLY A 154 -2.55 -6.43 16.25
C GLY A 154 -2.89 -5.85 14.87
N ILE A 155 -3.58 -6.62 14.01
CA ILE A 155 -3.90 -6.20 12.63
C ILE A 155 -5.33 -5.71 12.50
N ASN A 156 -5.49 -4.51 11.98
CA ASN A 156 -6.81 -4.01 11.62
C ASN A 156 -7.14 -4.32 10.16
N PHE A 157 -8.04 -5.28 9.94
CA PHE A 157 -8.54 -5.68 8.61
C PHE A 157 -9.70 -4.81 8.12
N ALA A 158 -10.28 -3.97 8.97
CA ALA A 158 -11.36 -3.08 8.55
C ALA A 158 -10.83 -1.98 7.61
N PRO A 159 -11.63 -1.55 6.64
CA PRO A 159 -11.29 -0.40 5.82
C PRO A 159 -11.10 0.85 6.68
N PRO A 160 -10.30 1.83 6.23
CA PRO A 160 -10.18 3.09 6.94
C PRO A 160 -11.50 3.86 6.88
N THR A 161 -11.91 4.42 8.02
CA THR A 161 -13.04 5.34 8.15
C THR A 161 -12.51 6.60 8.85
N PRO A 162 -12.85 7.78 8.54
CA PRO A 162 -13.79 8.41 7.61
C PRO A 162 -13.10 9.19 6.47
N LEU A 163 -12.38 8.52 5.57
CA LEU A 163 -11.62 9.20 4.52
C LEU A 163 -12.46 9.62 3.30
N GLU A 164 -13.69 9.15 3.18
CA GLU A 164 -14.58 9.40 2.04
C GLU A 164 -14.87 10.89 1.79
N SER A 165 -14.73 11.74 2.81
CA SER A 165 -14.83 13.19 2.66
C SER A 165 -13.57 13.88 2.15
N ILE A 166 -12.43 13.15 2.09
CA ILE A 166 -11.12 13.70 1.77
C ILE A 166 -10.61 13.20 0.43
N LEU A 167 -10.91 11.92 0.09
CA LEU A 167 -10.43 11.25 -1.10
C LEU A 167 -11.39 10.17 -1.59
N SER A 168 -11.19 9.67 -2.80
CA SER A 168 -11.94 8.54 -3.34
C SER A 168 -11.43 7.23 -2.74
N LEU A 169 -12.29 6.52 -1.97
CA LEU A 169 -12.00 5.20 -1.41
C LEU A 169 -12.65 4.11 -2.25
N TYR A 170 -11.88 3.12 -2.69
CA TYR A 170 -12.37 1.92 -3.35
C TYR A 170 -12.03 0.67 -2.54
N LEU A 171 -13.05 -0.12 -2.21
CA LEU A 171 -12.90 -1.41 -1.51
C LEU A 171 -12.72 -2.52 -2.56
N TYR A 172 -11.53 -3.07 -2.64
CA TYR A 172 -11.17 -4.10 -3.61
C TYR A 172 -11.31 -5.51 -2.99
N HIS A 173 -12.15 -6.32 -3.58
CA HIS A 173 -12.40 -7.70 -3.15
C HIS A 173 -11.56 -8.67 -3.98
N ASN A 174 -10.73 -9.47 -3.30
CA ASN A 174 -9.90 -10.51 -3.92
C ASN A 174 -9.94 -11.84 -3.15
N GLU A 175 -11.03 -12.09 -2.45
CA GLU A 175 -11.23 -13.31 -1.68
C GLU A 175 -11.36 -14.54 -2.59
N THR A 176 -11.91 -14.35 -3.79
CA THR A 176 -12.00 -15.39 -4.84
C THR A 176 -11.51 -14.83 -6.19
N PRO A 177 -11.17 -15.71 -7.17
CA PRO A 177 -10.80 -15.26 -8.51
C PRO A 177 -11.89 -14.45 -9.22
N GLU A 178 -13.16 -14.79 -8.97
CA GLU A 178 -14.31 -14.08 -9.54
C GLU A 178 -14.44 -12.68 -8.94
N ALA A 179 -14.32 -12.56 -7.61
CA ALA A 179 -14.34 -11.27 -6.89
C ALA A 179 -13.18 -10.38 -7.32
N ASP A 180 -11.97 -10.93 -7.46
CA ASP A 180 -10.78 -10.23 -7.95
C ASP A 180 -11.01 -9.66 -9.37
N SER A 181 -11.55 -10.49 -10.28
CA SER A 181 -11.81 -10.07 -11.66
C SER A 181 -12.90 -9.00 -11.75
N ALA A 182 -13.98 -9.15 -10.99
CA ALA A 182 -15.07 -8.18 -10.94
C ALA A 182 -14.60 -6.83 -10.36
N SER A 183 -13.88 -6.86 -9.22
CA SER A 183 -13.35 -5.67 -8.57
C SER A 183 -12.33 -4.94 -9.46
N LEU A 184 -11.49 -5.66 -10.20
CA LEU A 184 -10.55 -5.03 -11.12
C LEU A 184 -11.29 -4.29 -12.25
N ALA A 185 -12.30 -4.93 -12.85
CA ALA A 185 -13.07 -4.33 -13.93
C ALA A 185 -13.83 -3.07 -13.46
N GLU A 186 -14.36 -3.10 -12.24
CA GLU A 186 -15.05 -1.95 -11.64
C GLU A 186 -14.08 -0.83 -11.27
N LEU A 187 -12.93 -1.16 -10.65
CA LEU A 187 -11.88 -0.19 -10.32
C LEU A 187 -11.40 0.55 -11.58
N LEU A 188 -11.16 -0.15 -12.68
CA LEU A 188 -10.75 0.47 -13.94
C LEU A 188 -11.80 1.48 -14.43
N LYS A 189 -13.09 1.13 -14.40
CA LYS A 189 -14.17 2.06 -14.74
C LYS A 189 -14.24 3.29 -13.83
N CYS A 190 -13.93 3.13 -12.53
CA CYS A 190 -13.84 4.25 -11.59
C CYS A 190 -12.67 5.18 -11.91
N LEU A 191 -11.55 4.61 -12.37
CA LEU A 191 -10.36 5.38 -12.72
C LEU A 191 -10.42 6.04 -14.10
N GLU A 192 -11.36 5.68 -14.96
CA GLU A 192 -11.58 6.34 -16.28
C GLU A 192 -12.38 7.65 -16.18
N LYS A 193 -13.09 7.87 -15.08
CA LYS A 193 -13.88 9.07 -14.80
C LYS A 193 -12.99 10.22 -14.35
#